data_c4411af0de1b6d688ae5b4087d6ab1a1
#
_entry.id   c4411af0de1b6d688ae5b4087d6ab1a1
#
_cell.length_a   1.000
_cell.length_b   1.000
_cell.length_c   1.000
_cell.angle_alpha   90.00
_cell.angle_beta   90.00
_cell.angle_gamma   90.00
#
_symmetry.space_group_name_H-M   'P 1'
#
loop_
_entity.id
_entity.type
_entity.pdbx_description
1 polymer ?
#
loop_
_entity_poly.entity_id
_entity_poly.type
_entity_poly.pdbx_seq_one_letter_code
_entity_poly.pdbx_strand_id
1 'polypeptide(L)'
;MQSLLFVLGAVAVAVMGYFGWQAEKRRREAFGQWAAARGWTYRPERDRRIRATYGFLDRMQVGHSRRATNVLRGEWDGYPAAAFTFRYKTGSGKNETTHWFGVALIHIDRAFPEIRIHPEGFLSRIGQALGYDDIDFESVDFSNAYTVRSGDRKFAFDFCHTGMMEYLLAHRGTALELEEDTLALFVNRRLEAADLDPLFRKAARLRELMPEYLFRD
;
A
#
# COMPACT_ATOMS: atom_id res chain seq x y z
N MET A 1 11.58 -35.96 31.73
CA MET A 1 11.05 -34.55 31.66
C MET A 1 11.47 -33.81 30.39
N GLN A 2 12.75 -33.82 30.02
CA GLN A 2 13.22 -33.10 28.81
C GLN A 2 12.54 -33.60 27.51
N SER A 3 12.40 -34.91 27.32
CA SER A 3 11.76 -35.50 26.14
C SER A 3 10.28 -35.02 25.97
N LEU A 4 9.55 -34.89 27.08
CA LEU A 4 8.16 -34.43 27.06
C LEU A 4 8.06 -32.96 26.63
N LEU A 5 8.98 -32.09 27.07
CA LEU A 5 9.05 -30.71 26.67
C LEU A 5 9.37 -30.55 25.19
N PHE A 6 10.25 -31.36 24.62
CA PHE A 6 10.55 -31.38 23.19
C PHE A 6 9.33 -31.80 22.37
N VAL A 7 8.60 -32.83 22.79
CA VAL A 7 7.38 -33.28 22.11
C VAL A 7 6.31 -32.20 22.15
N LEU A 8 6.07 -31.57 23.29
CA LEU A 8 5.12 -30.47 23.42
C LEU A 8 5.50 -29.25 22.54
N GLY A 9 6.80 -28.93 22.48
CA GLY A 9 7.30 -27.88 21.61
C GLY A 9 7.08 -28.20 20.13
N ALA A 10 7.36 -29.42 19.69
CA ALA A 10 7.15 -29.86 18.32
C ALA A 10 5.65 -29.83 17.94
N VAL A 11 4.78 -30.31 18.84
CA VAL A 11 3.31 -30.25 18.64
C VAL A 11 2.84 -28.80 18.53
N ALA A 12 3.30 -27.90 19.40
CA ALA A 12 2.94 -26.48 19.34
C ALA A 12 3.34 -25.83 18.00
N VAL A 13 4.56 -26.12 17.52
CA VAL A 13 5.04 -25.64 16.21
C VAL A 13 4.20 -26.19 15.06
N ALA A 14 3.86 -27.50 15.10
CA ALA A 14 3.00 -28.11 14.07
C ALA A 14 1.59 -27.50 14.05
N VAL A 15 1.01 -27.28 15.22
CA VAL A 15 -0.31 -26.64 15.37
C VAL A 15 -0.29 -25.21 14.85
N MET A 16 0.71 -24.41 15.23
CA MET A 16 0.88 -23.05 14.69
C MET A 16 1.07 -23.04 13.17
N GLY A 17 1.86 -23.95 12.64
CA GLY A 17 2.06 -24.14 11.21
C GLY A 17 0.76 -24.49 10.47
N TYR A 18 -0.04 -25.38 11.03
CA TYR A 18 -1.34 -25.76 10.48
C TYR A 18 -2.32 -24.58 10.44
N PHE A 19 -2.46 -23.84 11.53
CA PHE A 19 -3.32 -22.65 11.56
C PHE A 19 -2.83 -21.54 10.62
N GLY A 20 -1.52 -21.33 10.53
CA GLY A 20 -0.92 -20.41 9.58
C GLY A 20 -1.22 -20.76 8.12
N TRP A 21 -1.08 -22.06 7.77
CA TRP A 21 -1.41 -22.56 6.45
C TRP A 21 -2.91 -22.42 6.13
N GLN A 22 -3.78 -22.77 7.09
CA GLN A 22 -5.23 -22.64 6.92
C GLN A 22 -5.68 -21.18 6.76
N ALA A 23 -5.10 -20.25 7.53
CA ALA A 23 -5.36 -18.83 7.38
C ALA A 23 -4.95 -18.30 6.00
N GLU A 24 -3.75 -18.71 5.52
CA GLU A 24 -3.29 -18.35 4.18
C GLU A 24 -4.20 -18.90 3.07
N LYS A 25 -4.65 -20.16 3.22
CA LYS A 25 -5.58 -20.78 2.27
C LYS A 25 -6.90 -20.00 2.20
N ARG A 26 -7.51 -19.70 3.35
CA ARG A 26 -8.75 -18.92 3.42
C ARG A 26 -8.58 -17.52 2.80
N ARG A 27 -7.45 -16.88 3.05
CA ARG A 27 -7.14 -15.56 2.45
C ARG A 27 -7.06 -15.63 0.93
N ARG A 28 -6.40 -16.66 0.38
CA ARG A 28 -6.33 -16.87 -1.08
C ARG A 28 -7.68 -17.17 -1.70
N GLU A 29 -8.50 -17.99 -1.03
CA GLU A 29 -9.87 -18.29 -1.46
C GLU A 29 -10.72 -17.02 -1.48
N ALA A 30 -10.63 -16.16 -0.45
CA ALA A 30 -11.33 -14.89 -0.39
C ALA A 30 -10.92 -13.93 -1.52
N PHE A 31 -9.62 -13.82 -1.84
CA PHE A 31 -9.16 -13.05 -3.00
C PHE A 31 -9.69 -13.61 -4.31
N GLY A 32 -9.68 -14.94 -4.48
CA GLY A 32 -10.21 -15.60 -5.67
C GLY A 32 -11.70 -15.33 -5.88
N GLN A 33 -12.49 -15.44 -4.80
CA GLN A 33 -13.93 -15.16 -4.82
C GLN A 33 -14.20 -13.68 -5.13
N TRP A 34 -13.47 -12.76 -4.49
CA TRP A 34 -13.60 -11.33 -4.74
C TRP A 34 -13.29 -10.98 -6.20
N ALA A 35 -12.22 -11.53 -6.75
CA ALA A 35 -11.79 -11.32 -8.12
C ALA A 35 -12.80 -11.89 -9.13
N ALA A 36 -13.25 -13.12 -8.91
CA ALA A 36 -14.23 -13.78 -9.78
C ALA A 36 -15.55 -13.01 -9.85
N ALA A 37 -16.04 -12.48 -8.70
CA ALA A 37 -17.26 -11.70 -8.63
C ALA A 37 -17.21 -10.38 -9.43
N ARG A 38 -16.01 -9.90 -9.80
CA ARG A 38 -15.78 -8.61 -10.48
C ARG A 38 -15.09 -8.73 -11.84
N GLY A 39 -14.88 -9.95 -12.33
CA GLY A 39 -14.16 -10.19 -13.59
C GLY A 39 -12.66 -9.84 -13.52
N TRP A 40 -12.10 -9.76 -12.33
CA TRP A 40 -10.68 -9.50 -12.13
C TRP A 40 -9.84 -10.76 -12.26
N THR A 41 -8.58 -10.60 -12.67
CA THR A 41 -7.59 -11.68 -12.62
C THR A 41 -6.94 -11.72 -11.24
N TYR A 42 -6.71 -12.93 -10.72
CA TYR A 42 -6.01 -13.16 -9.46
C TYR A 42 -4.87 -14.15 -9.61
N ARG A 43 -3.70 -13.80 -9.09
CA ARG A 43 -2.49 -14.65 -9.06
C ARG A 43 -1.92 -14.69 -7.64
N PRO A 44 -2.02 -15.81 -6.92
CA PRO A 44 -1.51 -15.94 -5.56
C PRO A 44 0.02 -15.99 -5.47
N GLU A 45 0.70 -16.47 -6.52
CA GLU A 45 2.14 -16.68 -6.53
C GLU A 45 2.91 -15.37 -6.66
N ARG A 46 4.24 -15.49 -6.51
CA ARG A 46 5.16 -14.36 -6.71
C ARG A 46 5.09 -13.84 -8.14
N ASP A 47 4.74 -12.58 -8.27
CA ASP A 47 4.81 -11.85 -9.55
C ASP A 47 6.03 -10.92 -9.59
N ARG A 48 6.97 -11.21 -10.52
CA ARG A 48 8.18 -10.41 -10.71
C ARG A 48 7.89 -9.12 -11.50
N ARG A 49 6.82 -9.08 -12.28
CA ARG A 49 6.44 -7.94 -13.12
C ARG A 49 6.02 -6.74 -12.29
N ILE A 50 5.42 -6.96 -11.11
CA ILE A 50 5.03 -5.87 -10.19
C ILE A 50 6.21 -4.93 -9.89
N ARG A 51 7.40 -5.48 -9.66
CA ARG A 51 8.59 -4.66 -9.43
C ARG A 51 9.09 -3.91 -10.66
N ALA A 52 8.93 -4.50 -11.84
CA ALA A 52 9.29 -3.82 -13.08
C ALA A 52 8.31 -2.69 -13.39
N THR A 53 7.03 -2.88 -13.09
CA THR A 53 5.97 -1.91 -13.39
C THR A 53 5.87 -0.80 -12.36
N TYR A 54 5.93 -1.11 -11.06
CA TYR A 54 5.67 -0.17 -9.95
C TYR A 54 6.88 0.07 -9.06
N GLY A 55 8.07 -0.35 -9.50
CA GLY A 55 9.30 -0.20 -8.70
C GLY A 55 9.78 1.24 -8.54
N PHE A 56 9.17 2.19 -9.25
CA PHE A 56 9.39 3.62 -9.09
C PHE A 56 8.76 4.14 -7.79
N LEU A 57 7.63 3.58 -7.35
CA LEU A 57 7.02 3.97 -6.07
C LEU A 57 8.02 3.77 -4.93
N ASP A 58 8.26 4.83 -4.18
CA ASP A 58 9.28 4.91 -3.14
C ASP A 58 9.17 3.78 -2.11
N ARG A 59 7.93 3.52 -1.69
CA ARG A 59 7.68 2.48 -0.71
C ARG A 59 8.07 1.09 -1.18
N MET A 60 8.10 0.86 -2.48
CA MET A 60 8.54 -0.40 -3.06
C MET A 60 10.06 -0.50 -3.20
N GLN A 61 10.79 0.59 -2.93
CA GLN A 61 12.26 0.62 -2.98
C GLN A 61 12.92 0.26 -1.65
N VAL A 62 12.18 0.22 -0.55
CA VAL A 62 12.70 -0.03 0.79
C VAL A 62 13.19 -1.47 0.97
N GLY A 63 14.33 -1.62 1.67
CA GLY A 63 14.89 -2.92 2.08
C GLY A 63 15.35 -3.80 0.91
N HIS A 64 15.46 -5.10 1.17
CA HIS A 64 15.92 -6.10 0.21
C HIS A 64 14.97 -7.33 0.16
N SER A 65 15.26 -8.34 -0.66
CA SER A 65 14.45 -9.58 -0.81
C SER A 65 12.97 -9.31 -1.09
N ARG A 66 12.70 -8.31 -1.89
CA ARG A 66 11.41 -7.74 -2.23
C ARG A 66 10.56 -8.70 -3.07
N ARG A 67 9.28 -8.89 -2.71
CA ARG A 67 8.36 -9.81 -3.40
C ARG A 67 6.93 -9.30 -3.36
N ALA A 68 6.25 -9.32 -4.51
CA ALA A 68 4.80 -9.15 -4.60
C ALA A 68 4.13 -10.53 -4.73
N THR A 69 3.03 -10.72 -4.03
CA THR A 69 2.19 -11.92 -4.04
C THR A 69 0.72 -11.52 -3.93
N ASN A 70 -0.20 -12.46 -4.19
CA ASN A 70 -1.63 -12.21 -4.17
C ASN A 70 -2.01 -11.01 -5.05
N VAL A 71 -1.56 -11.05 -6.32
CA VAL A 71 -1.76 -9.96 -7.27
C VAL A 71 -3.12 -10.06 -7.92
N LEU A 72 -3.90 -9.00 -7.79
CA LEU A 72 -5.18 -8.79 -8.47
C LEU A 72 -5.01 -7.70 -9.53
N ARG A 73 -5.64 -7.87 -10.68
CA ARG A 73 -5.68 -6.86 -11.75
C ARG A 73 -7.05 -6.85 -12.40
N GLY A 74 -7.54 -5.67 -12.70
CA GLY A 74 -8.82 -5.46 -13.36
C GLY A 74 -9.08 -3.97 -13.55
N GLU A 75 -10.33 -3.58 -13.46
CA GLU A 75 -10.81 -2.21 -13.61
C GLU A 75 -11.70 -1.84 -12.42
N TRP A 76 -11.56 -0.62 -11.92
CA TRP A 76 -12.40 -0.04 -10.88
C TRP A 76 -12.91 1.33 -11.31
N ASP A 77 -14.23 1.49 -11.42
CA ASP A 77 -14.89 2.74 -11.84
C ASP A 77 -14.28 3.34 -13.12
N GLY A 78 -13.95 2.47 -14.12
CA GLY A 78 -13.36 2.88 -15.38
C GLY A 78 -11.83 3.04 -15.36
N TYR A 79 -11.17 2.90 -14.20
CA TYR A 79 -9.71 3.00 -14.08
C TYR A 79 -9.06 1.61 -14.09
N PRO A 80 -8.04 1.38 -14.93
CA PRO A 80 -7.20 0.21 -14.77
C PRO A 80 -6.62 0.15 -13.36
N ALA A 81 -6.72 -0.99 -12.71
CA ALA A 81 -6.42 -1.09 -11.28
C ALA A 81 -5.69 -2.39 -10.93
N ALA A 82 -4.90 -2.34 -9.86
CA ALA A 82 -4.23 -3.50 -9.30
C ALA A 82 -4.17 -3.46 -7.77
N ALA A 83 -4.11 -4.64 -7.15
CA ALA A 83 -3.80 -4.77 -5.73
C ALA A 83 -2.89 -5.95 -5.49
N PHE A 84 -2.03 -5.86 -4.46
CA PHE A 84 -1.12 -6.94 -4.09
C PHE A 84 -0.60 -6.82 -2.66
N THR A 85 -0.10 -7.91 -2.13
CA THR A 85 0.69 -7.91 -0.89
C THR A 85 2.17 -7.83 -1.25
N PHE A 86 2.88 -6.86 -0.67
CA PHE A 86 4.32 -6.71 -0.84
C PHE A 86 5.07 -7.10 0.43
N ARG A 87 6.17 -7.82 0.26
CA ARG A 87 7.07 -8.24 1.34
C ARG A 87 8.47 -7.76 1.04
N TYR A 88 9.15 -7.24 2.04
CA TYR A 88 10.58 -6.92 2.01
C TYR A 88 11.25 -7.27 3.34
N LYS A 89 12.57 -7.20 3.37
CA LYS A 89 13.37 -7.47 4.57
C LYS A 89 14.29 -6.28 4.84
N THR A 90 14.55 -6.04 6.13
CA THR A 90 15.56 -5.08 6.60
C THR A 90 16.54 -5.78 7.53
N GLY A 91 17.72 -5.20 7.72
CA GLY A 91 18.80 -5.81 8.49
C GLY A 91 19.51 -6.94 7.74
N SER A 92 20.34 -7.67 8.43
CA SER A 92 21.10 -8.80 7.87
C SER A 92 21.39 -9.88 8.92
N GLY A 93 21.56 -11.11 8.49
CA GLY A 93 21.91 -12.24 9.34
C GLY A 93 20.86 -12.46 10.45
N LYS A 94 21.32 -12.50 11.71
CA LYS A 94 20.42 -12.76 12.87
C LYS A 94 19.45 -11.62 13.17
N ASN A 95 19.73 -10.42 12.66
CA ASN A 95 18.89 -9.22 12.86
C ASN A 95 17.98 -8.93 11.66
N GLU A 96 17.76 -9.90 10.79
CA GLU A 96 16.89 -9.75 9.65
C GLU A 96 15.41 -9.73 10.08
N THR A 97 14.70 -8.67 9.71
CA THR A 97 13.28 -8.51 9.98
C THR A 97 12.47 -8.51 8.69
N THR A 98 11.38 -9.27 8.65
CA THR A 98 10.46 -9.32 7.51
C THR A 98 9.29 -8.38 7.72
N HIS A 99 9.05 -7.53 6.74
CA HIS A 99 7.95 -6.56 6.72
C HIS A 99 6.96 -6.88 5.60
N TRP A 100 5.73 -6.44 5.80
CA TRP A 100 4.63 -6.62 4.88
C TRP A 100 3.81 -5.34 4.77
N PHE A 101 3.34 -5.04 3.57
CA PHE A 101 2.30 -4.05 3.36
C PHE A 101 1.38 -4.47 2.20
N GLY A 102 0.14 -3.99 2.25
CA GLY A 102 -0.81 -4.11 1.15
C GLY A 102 -0.77 -2.88 0.28
N VAL A 103 -0.98 -3.07 -1.01
CA VAL A 103 -1.09 -2.00 -2.01
C VAL A 103 -2.40 -2.17 -2.76
N ALA A 104 -3.13 -1.08 -2.96
CA ALA A 104 -4.19 -0.95 -3.96
C ALA A 104 -3.91 0.31 -4.77
N LEU A 105 -3.96 0.22 -6.08
CA LEU A 105 -3.64 1.34 -6.97
C LEU A 105 -4.61 1.39 -8.16
N ILE A 106 -4.79 2.61 -8.68
CA ILE A 106 -5.49 2.88 -9.93
C ILE A 106 -4.56 3.66 -10.86
N HIS A 107 -4.73 3.46 -12.17
CA HIS A 107 -4.08 4.28 -13.18
C HIS A 107 -5.03 5.38 -13.62
N ILE A 108 -4.55 6.61 -13.62
CA ILE A 108 -5.30 7.80 -14.05
C ILE A 108 -4.77 8.27 -15.40
N ASP A 109 -5.63 8.92 -16.19
CA ASP A 109 -5.37 9.19 -17.61
C ASP A 109 -4.27 10.24 -17.90
N ARG A 110 -3.52 10.66 -16.88
CA ARG A 110 -2.46 11.66 -16.99
C ARG A 110 -1.33 11.40 -16.03
N ALA A 111 -0.10 11.71 -16.46
CA ALA A 111 1.07 11.69 -15.59
C ALA A 111 1.14 12.97 -14.72
N PHE A 112 1.49 12.79 -13.46
CA PHE A 112 1.63 13.84 -12.45
C PHE A 112 3.03 13.83 -11.82
N PRO A 113 3.48 14.98 -11.30
CA PRO A 113 4.62 15.03 -10.41
C PRO A 113 4.41 14.13 -9.19
N GLU A 114 5.49 13.63 -8.65
CA GLU A 114 5.44 12.81 -7.46
C GLU A 114 4.91 13.58 -6.25
N ILE A 115 3.95 12.99 -5.53
CA ILE A 115 3.55 13.43 -4.20
C ILE A 115 3.35 12.21 -3.28
N ARG A 116 3.85 12.31 -2.05
CA ARG A 116 3.75 11.29 -1.00
C ARG A 116 3.06 11.88 0.20
N ILE A 117 2.01 11.24 0.66
CA ILE A 117 1.25 11.66 1.84
C ILE A 117 1.17 10.49 2.81
N HIS A 118 1.78 10.65 3.97
CA HIS A 118 1.86 9.59 4.98
C HIS A 118 1.29 10.08 6.31
N PRO A 119 0.48 9.26 7.01
CA PRO A 119 0.09 9.56 8.38
C PRO A 119 1.32 9.72 9.27
N GLU A 120 1.25 10.64 10.24
CA GLU A 120 2.29 10.81 11.25
C GLU A 120 2.65 9.48 11.94
N GLY A 121 3.93 9.27 12.22
CA GLY A 121 4.45 8.01 12.78
C GLY A 121 4.51 6.83 11.80
N PHE A 122 4.01 6.98 10.57
CA PHE A 122 4.05 5.94 9.55
C PHE A 122 5.48 5.69 9.04
N LEU A 123 6.28 6.75 8.93
CA LEU A 123 7.67 6.71 8.42
C LEU A 123 8.67 6.16 9.45
N SER A 124 8.40 6.25 10.74
CA SER A 124 9.29 5.77 11.80
C SER A 124 9.64 4.28 11.68
N ARG A 125 8.82 3.51 10.97
CA ARG A 125 9.01 2.06 10.75
C ARG A 125 9.69 1.70 9.43
N ILE A 126 9.91 2.65 8.53
CA ILE A 126 10.34 2.36 7.15
C ILE A 126 11.73 2.94 6.83
N GLY A 127 12.30 3.71 7.73
CA GLY A 127 13.52 4.47 7.50
C GLY A 127 13.21 5.82 6.85
N GLN A 128 14.11 6.76 6.99
CA GLN A 128 14.00 8.09 6.36
C GLN A 128 14.01 7.91 4.85
N ALA A 129 12.90 8.19 4.19
CA ALA A 129 12.86 8.32 2.75
C ALA A 129 13.78 9.49 2.37
N LEU A 130 14.83 9.20 1.63
CA LEU A 130 15.75 10.20 1.11
C LEU A 130 15.00 10.98 0.01
N GLY A 131 15.00 12.32 0.07
CA GLY A 131 14.80 13.05 -1.15
C GLY A 131 14.14 14.42 -1.07
N TYR A 132 13.10 14.66 -0.28
CA TYR A 132 12.42 15.97 -0.24
C TYR A 132 12.12 16.39 1.20
N ASP A 133 12.16 17.72 1.43
CA ASP A 133 11.75 18.31 2.70
C ASP A 133 10.21 18.17 2.87
N ASP A 134 9.77 18.13 4.10
CA ASP A 134 8.37 18.12 4.44
C ASP A 134 7.73 19.43 4.02
N ILE A 135 6.51 19.35 3.45
CA ILE A 135 5.74 20.53 3.04
C ILE A 135 4.71 20.81 4.13
N ASP A 136 4.84 21.97 4.78
CA ASP A 136 3.87 22.46 5.76
C ASP A 136 2.69 23.15 5.06
N PHE A 137 1.49 22.89 5.57
CA PHE A 137 0.24 23.50 5.13
C PHE A 137 -0.31 24.43 6.20
N GLU A 138 -1.16 25.38 5.79
CA GLU A 138 -1.82 26.32 6.73
C GLU A 138 -2.74 25.58 7.72
N SER A 139 -3.26 24.42 7.35
CA SER A 139 -4.05 23.57 8.22
C SER A 139 -3.15 22.86 9.23
N VAL A 140 -3.14 23.36 10.46
CA VAL A 140 -2.39 22.76 11.59
C VAL A 140 -2.80 21.31 11.84
N ASP A 141 -4.12 21.03 11.78
CA ASP A 141 -4.63 19.66 11.99
C ASP A 141 -4.15 18.71 10.93
N PHE A 142 -4.05 19.16 9.67
CA PHE A 142 -3.55 18.34 8.57
C PHE A 142 -2.04 18.11 8.70
N SER A 143 -1.25 19.15 8.95
CA SER A 143 0.20 19.05 9.14
C SER A 143 0.58 18.21 10.36
N ASN A 144 -0.24 18.20 11.43
CA ASN A 144 -0.05 17.31 12.57
C ASN A 144 -0.47 15.85 12.30
N ALA A 145 -1.32 15.61 11.30
CA ALA A 145 -1.83 14.28 10.99
C ALA A 145 -1.06 13.59 9.86
N TYR A 146 -0.45 14.37 8.98
CA TYR A 146 0.19 13.88 7.75
C TYR A 146 1.50 14.60 7.45
N THR A 147 2.49 13.83 7.03
CA THR A 147 3.69 14.31 6.36
C THR A 147 3.46 14.28 4.86
N VAL A 148 3.68 15.41 4.18
CA VAL A 148 3.57 15.55 2.72
C VAL A 148 4.93 15.88 2.13
N ARG A 149 5.34 15.14 1.08
CA ARG A 149 6.59 15.36 0.34
C ARG A 149 6.31 15.38 -1.16
N SER A 150 6.94 16.29 -1.86
CA SER A 150 6.89 16.40 -3.32
C SER A 150 8.08 17.20 -3.82
N GLY A 151 8.60 16.85 -4.99
CA GLY A 151 9.58 17.67 -5.72
C GLY A 151 8.94 18.93 -6.33
N ASP A 152 7.64 18.93 -6.56
CA ASP A 152 6.86 20.09 -7.04
C ASP A 152 5.93 20.61 -5.95
N ARG A 153 6.38 21.68 -5.27
CA ARG A 153 5.60 22.32 -4.20
C ARG A 153 4.27 22.88 -4.69
N LYS A 154 4.23 23.45 -5.92
CA LYS A 154 3.00 23.99 -6.48
C LYS A 154 1.98 22.86 -6.66
N PHE A 155 2.37 21.76 -7.26
CA PHE A 155 1.53 20.59 -7.41
C PHE A 155 1.05 20.06 -6.05
N ALA A 156 1.92 20.02 -5.03
CA ALA A 156 1.53 19.57 -3.70
C ALA A 156 0.42 20.45 -3.08
N PHE A 157 0.48 21.77 -3.23
CA PHE A 157 -0.57 22.67 -2.77
C PHE A 157 -1.86 22.56 -3.61
N ASP A 158 -1.74 22.39 -4.92
CA ASP A 158 -2.88 22.15 -5.79
C ASP A 158 -3.58 20.83 -5.46
N PHE A 159 -2.83 19.76 -5.18
CA PHE A 159 -3.35 18.45 -4.79
C PHE A 159 -3.98 18.50 -3.39
N CYS A 160 -3.25 19.03 -2.41
CA CYS A 160 -3.68 19.11 -1.01
C CYS A 160 -4.55 20.37 -0.74
N HIS A 161 -5.47 20.73 -1.63
CA HIS A 161 -6.43 21.78 -1.38
C HIS A 161 -7.37 21.44 -0.21
N THR A 162 -8.12 22.41 0.31
CA THR A 162 -8.96 22.25 1.52
C THR A 162 -9.81 20.98 1.51
N GLY A 163 -10.56 20.72 0.42
CA GLY A 163 -11.43 19.54 0.34
C GLY A 163 -10.67 18.21 0.37
N MET A 164 -9.44 18.15 -0.20
CA MET A 164 -8.58 16.96 -0.10
C MET A 164 -8.08 16.78 1.33
N MET A 165 -7.62 17.85 1.99
CA MET A 165 -7.16 17.78 3.38
C MET A 165 -8.28 17.35 4.32
N GLU A 166 -9.48 17.91 4.19
CA GLU A 166 -10.67 17.51 4.98
C GLU A 166 -11.02 16.03 4.78
N TYR A 167 -11.01 15.56 3.53
CA TYR A 167 -11.26 14.16 3.24
C TYR A 167 -10.21 13.23 3.88
N LEU A 168 -8.94 13.56 3.78
CA LEU A 168 -7.85 12.78 4.38
C LEU A 168 -7.94 12.76 5.90
N LEU A 169 -8.28 13.89 6.54
CA LEU A 169 -8.50 13.98 7.98
C LEU A 169 -9.69 13.15 8.46
N ALA A 170 -10.77 13.11 7.68
CA ALA A 170 -11.94 12.28 7.98
C ALA A 170 -11.68 10.77 7.79
N HIS A 171 -10.71 10.40 6.94
CA HIS A 171 -10.40 9.01 6.56
C HIS A 171 -8.94 8.65 6.86
N ARG A 172 -8.50 8.85 8.11
CA ARG A 172 -7.10 8.69 8.55
C ARG A 172 -6.55 7.27 8.34
N GLY A 173 -5.22 7.17 8.42
CA GLY A 173 -4.51 5.88 8.55
C GLY A 173 -4.07 5.23 7.24
N THR A 174 -4.30 5.85 6.08
CA THR A 174 -3.85 5.35 4.79
C THR A 174 -2.75 6.25 4.24
N ALA A 175 -1.60 5.68 3.91
CA ALA A 175 -0.57 6.36 3.15
C ALA A 175 -0.91 6.30 1.66
N LEU A 176 -0.55 7.33 0.92
CA LEU A 176 -0.70 7.39 -0.54
C LEU A 176 0.56 7.91 -1.22
N GLU A 177 0.79 7.46 -2.43
CA GLU A 177 1.77 7.99 -3.37
C GLU A 177 1.08 8.18 -4.72
N LEU A 178 1.25 9.34 -5.34
CA LEU A 178 0.91 9.58 -6.73
C LEU A 178 2.20 9.91 -7.45
N GLU A 179 2.51 9.15 -8.48
CA GLU A 179 3.67 9.36 -9.34
C GLU A 179 3.34 8.86 -10.74
N GLU A 180 3.73 9.59 -11.75
CA GLU A 180 3.31 9.33 -13.12
C GLU A 180 1.76 9.24 -13.20
N ASP A 181 1.23 8.19 -13.79
CA ASP A 181 -0.21 7.92 -13.89
C ASP A 181 -0.77 7.10 -12.72
N THR A 182 0.03 6.78 -11.72
CA THR A 182 -0.31 5.78 -10.70
C THR A 182 -0.62 6.40 -9.35
N LEU A 183 -1.88 6.30 -8.91
CA LEU A 183 -2.31 6.62 -7.55
C LEU A 183 -2.36 5.35 -6.71
N ALA A 184 -1.42 5.20 -5.78
CA ALA A 184 -1.25 4.03 -4.93
C ALA A 184 -1.61 4.32 -3.47
N LEU A 185 -2.38 3.44 -2.84
CA LEU A 185 -2.70 3.44 -1.43
C LEU A 185 -2.02 2.28 -0.72
N PHE A 186 -1.52 2.53 0.49
CA PHE A 186 -0.76 1.55 1.27
C PHE A 186 -1.37 1.30 2.64
N VAL A 187 -1.42 0.03 3.05
CA VAL A 187 -1.76 -0.39 4.41
C VAL A 187 -0.60 -1.16 5.02
N ASN A 188 -0.22 -0.84 6.28
CA ASN A 188 0.95 -1.39 6.98
C ASN A 188 0.76 -2.82 7.50
N ARG A 189 0.09 -3.66 6.73
CA ARG A 189 -0.13 -5.08 7.01
C ARG A 189 -0.34 -5.85 5.71
N ARG A 190 -0.42 -7.16 5.80
CA ARG A 190 -0.83 -7.98 4.65
C ARG A 190 -2.23 -7.54 4.20
N LEU A 191 -2.41 -7.47 2.88
CA LEU A 191 -3.70 -7.17 2.28
C LEU A 191 -4.68 -8.32 2.55
N GLU A 192 -5.92 -7.98 2.86
CA GLU A 192 -7.04 -8.89 2.98
C GLU A 192 -8.11 -8.56 1.92
N ALA A 193 -8.94 -9.54 1.55
CA ALA A 193 -9.99 -9.30 0.56
C ALA A 193 -10.99 -8.21 1.00
N ALA A 194 -11.24 -8.10 2.30
CA ALA A 194 -12.09 -7.06 2.89
C ALA A 194 -11.53 -5.64 2.76
N ASP A 195 -10.24 -5.50 2.48
CA ASP A 195 -9.61 -4.18 2.28
C ASP A 195 -9.86 -3.62 0.88
N LEU A 196 -10.11 -4.47 -0.10
CA LEU A 196 -10.09 -4.10 -1.51
C LEU A 196 -11.14 -3.04 -1.84
N ASP A 197 -12.42 -3.28 -1.52
CA ASP A 197 -13.48 -2.32 -1.80
C ASP A 197 -13.29 -0.97 -1.10
N PRO A 198 -12.94 -0.90 0.21
CA PRO A 198 -12.66 0.35 0.86
C PRO A 198 -11.47 1.12 0.24
N LEU A 199 -10.38 0.41 -0.12
CA LEU A 199 -9.20 1.04 -0.70
C LEU A 199 -9.48 1.56 -2.11
N PHE A 200 -10.15 0.79 -2.96
CA PHE A 200 -10.48 1.23 -4.30
C PHE A 200 -11.49 2.38 -4.31
N ARG A 201 -12.54 2.33 -3.47
CA ARG A 201 -13.44 3.48 -3.30
C ARG A 201 -12.70 4.72 -2.82
N LYS A 202 -11.73 4.56 -1.92
CA LYS A 202 -10.89 5.67 -1.46
C LYS A 202 -10.00 6.21 -2.59
N ALA A 203 -9.38 5.35 -3.38
CA ALA A 203 -8.56 5.75 -4.52
C ALA A 203 -9.39 6.52 -5.57
N ALA A 204 -10.56 6.01 -5.95
CA ALA A 204 -11.47 6.67 -6.87
C ALA A 204 -11.92 8.05 -6.31
N ARG A 205 -12.26 8.11 -5.02
CA ARG A 205 -12.65 9.37 -4.38
C ARG A 205 -11.52 10.39 -4.33
N LEU A 206 -10.29 9.96 -4.06
CA LEU A 206 -9.13 10.87 -4.11
C LEU A 206 -8.92 11.42 -5.52
N ARG A 207 -9.10 10.58 -6.55
CA ARG A 207 -9.05 11.00 -7.95
C ARG A 207 -10.14 12.02 -8.28
N GLU A 208 -11.38 11.81 -7.85
CA GLU A 208 -12.49 12.76 -8.04
C GLU A 208 -12.24 14.10 -7.35
N LEU A 209 -11.57 14.10 -6.21
CA LEU A 209 -11.21 15.34 -5.48
C LEU A 209 -10.07 16.11 -6.14
N MET A 210 -9.30 15.50 -7.04
CA MET A 210 -8.25 16.24 -7.76
C MET A 210 -8.90 17.32 -8.62
N PRO A 211 -8.42 18.59 -8.55
CA PRO A 211 -8.99 19.69 -9.33
C PRO A 211 -8.93 19.41 -10.83
N GLU A 212 -10.01 19.73 -11.54
CA GLU A 212 -10.09 19.49 -12.99
C GLU A 212 -9.01 20.23 -13.80
N TYR A 213 -8.55 21.39 -13.33
CA TYR A 213 -7.49 22.12 -14.01
C TYR A 213 -6.16 21.37 -14.06
N LEU A 214 -5.93 20.41 -13.14
CA LEU A 214 -4.75 19.55 -13.19
C LEU A 214 -4.78 18.58 -14.38
N PHE A 215 -5.93 18.39 -15.01
CA PHE A 215 -6.12 17.53 -16.19
C PHE A 215 -6.21 18.31 -17.51
N ARG A 216 -6.14 19.64 -17.43
CA ARG A 216 -6.11 20.51 -18.62
C ARG A 216 -4.67 20.80 -19.02
N ASP A 217 -4.41 20.88 -20.31
CA ASP A 217 -3.11 21.31 -20.88
C ASP A 217 -2.91 22.80 -20.69
#